data_bec32d3a3eaa968e2645881aaa4fa6f4
#
_entry.id   bec32d3a3eaa968e2645881aaa4fa6f4
#
_cell.length_a   1.000
_cell.length_b   1.000
_cell.length_c   1.000
_cell.angle_alpha   90.00
_cell.angle_beta   90.00
_cell.angle_gamma   90.00
#
_symmetry.space_group_name_H-M   'P 1'
#
loop_
_entity.id
_entity.type
_entity.pdbx_description
1 polymer ?
#
loop_
_entity_poly.entity_id
_entity_poly.type
_entity_poly.pdbx_seq_one_letter_code
_entity_poly.pdbx_strand_id
1 'polypeptide(L)'
;MRYVIGPDGSPLTIADLPSPSTKRWVIRRKAEVVAAVRGGLLSLDEACERYQLTVDEFLSWQRSIDRHGLPGLRATRIQDYRS
;
A
#
# COMPACT_ATOMS: atom_id res chain seq x y z
N MET A 1 12.40 -15.32 -3.46
CA MET A 1 11.72 -14.11 -3.91
C MET A 1 10.89 -13.54 -2.76
N ARG A 2 10.99 -12.25 -2.56
CA ARG A 2 10.22 -11.61 -1.48
C ARG A 2 8.89 -11.12 -2.00
N TYR A 3 7.88 -11.27 -1.18
CA TYR A 3 6.55 -10.76 -1.51
C TYR A 3 5.84 -10.37 -0.21
N VAL A 4 4.78 -9.60 -0.36
CA VAL A 4 3.88 -9.25 0.74
C VAL A 4 2.47 -9.52 0.26
N ILE A 5 1.51 -9.51 1.17
CA ILE A 5 0.10 -9.66 0.81
C ILE A 5 -0.43 -8.29 0.47
N GLY A 6 -0.91 -8.14 -0.75
CA GLY A 6 -1.44 -6.88 -1.25
C GLY A 6 -2.84 -6.59 -0.75
N PRO A 7 -3.40 -5.46 -1.18
CA PRO A 7 -4.71 -5.02 -0.68
C PRO A 7 -5.86 -5.96 -1.01
N ASP A 8 -5.70 -6.76 -2.06
CA ASP A 8 -6.75 -7.71 -2.45
C ASP A 8 -6.48 -9.12 -1.93
N GLY A 9 -5.48 -9.29 -1.08
CA GLY A 9 -5.12 -10.58 -0.54
C GLY A 9 -4.19 -11.41 -1.41
N SER A 10 -3.80 -10.90 -2.57
CA SER A 10 -2.88 -11.59 -3.48
C SER A 10 -1.43 -11.27 -3.14
N PRO A 11 -0.50 -12.18 -3.47
CA PRO A 11 0.91 -11.87 -3.31
C PRO A 11 1.31 -10.66 -4.16
N LEU A 12 2.15 -9.81 -3.61
CA LEU A 12 2.61 -8.59 -4.26
C LEU A 12 4.13 -8.55 -4.19
N THR A 13 4.77 -8.44 -5.34
CA THR A 13 6.22 -8.32 -5.41
C THR A 13 6.60 -6.93 -5.89
N ILE A 14 7.89 -6.63 -5.89
CA ILE A 14 8.38 -5.36 -6.43
C ILE A 14 7.92 -5.17 -7.88
N ALA A 15 7.92 -6.24 -8.65
CA ALA A 15 7.52 -6.17 -10.06
C ALA A 15 6.04 -5.87 -10.23
N ASP A 16 5.23 -6.15 -9.22
CA ASP A 16 3.79 -5.92 -9.28
C ASP A 16 3.41 -4.51 -8.86
N LEU A 17 4.36 -3.75 -8.31
CA LEU A 17 4.08 -2.41 -7.83
C LEU A 17 3.85 -1.45 -9.00
N PRO A 18 3.11 -0.35 -8.76
CA PRO A 18 2.95 0.66 -9.80
C PRO A 18 4.31 1.18 -10.28
N SER A 19 4.36 1.54 -11.55
CA SER A 19 5.57 2.12 -12.13
C SER A 19 5.94 3.41 -11.42
N PRO A 20 7.24 3.72 -11.28
CA PRO A 20 7.65 5.03 -10.77
C PRO A 20 7.13 6.20 -11.59
N SER A 21 6.76 5.95 -12.85
CA SER A 21 6.22 6.99 -13.72
C SER A 21 4.69 7.07 -13.66
N THR A 22 4.06 6.39 -12.73
CA THR A 22 2.61 6.42 -12.57
C THR A 22 2.15 7.86 -12.37
N LYS A 23 1.20 8.30 -13.18
CA LYS A 23 0.66 9.65 -13.09
C LYS A 23 -0.70 9.67 -12.43
N ARG A 24 -1.46 8.59 -12.55
CA ARG A 24 -2.79 8.53 -11.98
C ARG A 24 -2.77 7.65 -10.73
N TRP A 25 -2.86 8.31 -9.59
CA TRP A 25 -2.81 7.63 -8.30
C TRP A 25 -4.20 7.36 -7.76
N VAL A 26 -4.76 6.23 -8.18
CA VAL A 26 -6.03 5.76 -7.63
C VAL A 26 -5.77 5.04 -6.32
N ILE A 27 -6.82 4.90 -5.52
CA ILE A 27 -6.68 4.36 -4.15
C ILE A 27 -6.05 2.96 -4.14
N ARG A 28 -6.37 2.12 -5.13
CA ARG A 28 -5.82 0.78 -5.18
C ARG A 28 -4.31 0.80 -5.36
N ARG A 29 -3.80 1.68 -6.21
CA ARG A 29 -2.37 1.78 -6.43
C ARG A 29 -1.65 2.32 -5.21
N LYS A 30 -2.26 3.29 -4.54
CA LYS A 30 -1.71 3.80 -3.28
C LYS A 30 -1.65 2.70 -2.23
N ALA A 31 -2.70 1.88 -2.18
CA ALA A 31 -2.76 0.78 -1.21
C ALA A 31 -1.66 -0.25 -1.47
N GLU A 32 -1.34 -0.51 -2.74
CA GLU A 32 -0.26 -1.43 -3.07
C GLU A 32 1.08 -0.93 -2.55
N VAL A 33 1.34 0.36 -2.71
CA VAL A 33 2.60 0.94 -2.21
C VAL A 33 2.65 0.89 -0.68
N VAL A 34 1.54 1.22 -0.03
CA VAL A 34 1.47 1.17 1.43
C VAL A 34 1.68 -0.26 1.93
N ALA A 35 1.05 -1.23 1.27
CA ALA A 35 1.22 -2.65 1.64
C ALA A 35 2.67 -3.09 1.49
N ALA A 36 3.34 -2.64 0.45
CA ALA A 36 4.75 -2.98 0.23
C ALA A 36 5.64 -2.46 1.35
N VAL A 37 5.38 -1.23 1.81
CA VAL A 37 6.16 -0.66 2.89
C VAL A 37 5.85 -1.37 4.21
N ARG A 38 4.58 -1.60 4.51
CA ARG A 38 4.18 -2.27 5.74
C ARG A 38 4.72 -3.68 5.84
N GLY A 39 4.78 -4.37 4.72
CA GLY A 39 5.29 -5.74 4.67
C GLY A 39 6.80 -5.85 4.58
N GLY A 40 7.50 -4.73 4.47
CA GLY A 40 8.96 -4.74 4.41
C GLY A 40 9.53 -4.99 3.04
N LEU A 41 8.71 -4.92 1.98
CA LEU A 41 9.20 -5.08 0.61
C LEU A 41 10.02 -3.87 0.19
N LEU A 42 9.61 -2.70 0.64
CA LEU A 42 10.33 -1.44 0.47
C LEU A 42 10.41 -0.75 1.81
N SER A 43 11.48 0.01 2.04
CA SER A 43 11.50 0.91 3.19
C SER A 43 10.67 2.15 2.85
N LEU A 44 10.33 2.92 3.86
CA LEU A 44 9.63 4.19 3.67
C LEU A 44 10.45 5.12 2.77
N ASP A 45 11.74 5.21 3.02
CA ASP A 45 12.62 6.07 2.21
C ASP A 45 12.65 5.61 0.76
N GLU A 46 12.72 4.30 0.55
CA GLU A 46 12.73 3.75 -0.81
C GLU A 46 11.45 4.06 -1.55
N ALA A 47 10.31 3.94 -0.87
CA ALA A 47 9.01 4.23 -1.49
C ALA A 47 8.90 5.70 -1.85
N CYS A 48 9.33 6.58 -0.95
CA CYS A 48 9.28 8.01 -1.19
C CYS A 48 10.17 8.40 -2.36
N GLU A 49 11.36 7.83 -2.42
CA GLU A 49 12.28 8.11 -3.51
C GLU A 49 11.75 7.57 -4.84
N ARG A 50 11.25 6.35 -4.82
CA ARG A 50 10.77 5.69 -6.04
C ARG A 50 9.63 6.46 -6.69
N TYR A 51 8.71 6.99 -5.88
CA TYR A 51 7.51 7.67 -6.39
C TYR A 51 7.55 9.17 -6.19
N GLN A 52 8.69 9.70 -5.75
CA GLN A 52 8.89 11.13 -5.53
C GLN A 52 7.82 11.70 -4.59
N LEU A 53 7.67 11.04 -3.46
CA LEU A 53 6.73 11.44 -2.42
C LEU A 53 7.47 12.06 -1.26
N THR A 54 6.80 12.97 -0.56
CA THR A 54 7.27 13.35 0.76
C THR A 54 6.76 12.31 1.77
N VAL A 55 7.39 12.26 2.92
CA VAL A 55 6.93 11.39 3.99
C VAL A 55 5.49 11.72 4.37
N ASP A 56 5.17 13.01 4.42
CA ASP A 56 3.82 13.45 4.75
C ASP A 56 2.79 12.94 3.76
N GLU A 57 3.14 12.93 2.47
CA GLU A 57 2.24 12.41 1.44
C GLU A 57 1.99 10.92 1.65
N PHE A 58 3.07 10.17 1.92
CA PHE A 58 2.93 8.75 2.16
C PHE A 58 2.05 8.48 3.38
N LEU A 59 2.29 9.21 4.47
CA LEU A 59 1.48 9.03 5.68
C LEU A 59 0.03 9.39 5.44
N SER A 60 -0.22 10.38 4.59
CA SER A 60 -1.58 10.74 4.18
C SER A 60 -2.26 9.59 3.45
N TRP A 61 -1.53 8.92 2.54
CA TRP A 61 -2.05 7.74 1.86
C TRP A 61 -2.39 6.63 2.85
N GLN A 62 -1.50 6.41 3.81
CA GLN A 62 -1.69 5.37 4.79
C GLN A 62 -2.94 5.63 5.64
N ARG A 63 -3.12 6.86 6.08
CA ARG A 63 -4.31 7.23 6.86
C ARG A 63 -5.59 7.08 6.03
N SER A 64 -5.53 7.49 4.76
CA SER A 64 -6.68 7.39 3.87
C SER A 64 -7.09 5.93 3.68
N ILE A 65 -6.12 5.04 3.48
CA ILE A 65 -6.39 3.63 3.28
C ILE A 65 -6.95 3.01 4.56
N ASP A 66 -6.38 3.38 5.70
CA ASP A 66 -6.87 2.87 6.99
C ASP A 66 -8.31 3.30 7.25
N ARG A 67 -8.64 4.53 6.85
CA ARG A 67 -9.98 5.07 7.06
C ARG A 67 -11.00 4.40 6.15
N HIS A 68 -10.70 4.31 4.85
CA HIS A 68 -11.65 3.76 3.89
C HIS A 68 -11.62 2.24 3.85
N GLY A 69 -10.42 1.67 3.96
CA GLY A 69 -10.25 0.23 3.95
C GLY A 69 -10.68 -0.40 2.64
N LEU A 70 -9.73 -0.95 1.91
CA LEU A 70 -10.07 -1.77 0.75
C LEU A 70 -10.51 -3.14 1.24
N PRO A 71 -11.32 -3.85 0.47
CA PRO A 71 -11.83 -5.16 0.93
C PRO A 71 -10.74 -6.10 1.42
N GLY A 72 -9.63 -6.18 0.72
CA GLY A 72 -8.55 -7.07 1.13
C GLY A 72 -7.88 -6.64 2.42
N LEU A 73 -7.82 -5.35 2.68
CA LEU A 73 -7.22 -4.84 3.90
C LEU A 73 -8.15 -4.96 5.09
N ARG A 74 -9.44 -4.82 4.84
CA ARG A 74 -10.41 -4.86 5.90
C ARG A 74 -10.70 -6.27 6.40
N ALA A 75 -10.41 -7.23 5.60
CA ALA A 75 -10.72 -8.62 5.94
C ALA A 75 -10.01 -9.07 7.19
N THR A 76 -9.07 -8.32 7.62
CA THR A 76 -8.38 -8.67 8.83
C THR A 76 -9.15 -8.32 10.07
N ARG A 77 -10.30 -7.71 9.90
CA ARG A 77 -10.99 -7.39 11.00
C ARG A 77 -12.31 -7.86 11.13
N ILE A 78 -12.75 -8.07 11.09
CA ILE A 78 -13.76 -8.51 10.91
C ILE A 78 -14.44 -8.30 11.35
N GLN A 79 -14.01 -7.94 11.58
CA GLN A 79 -14.53 -7.86 11.73
C GLN A 79 -14.70 -7.34 12.16
N ASP A 80 -14.22 -7.30 12.71
CA ASP A 80 -14.24 -7.04 12.85
C ASP A 80 -14.29 -6.26 13.10
N TYR A 81 -14.21 -6.06 13.61
CA TYR A 81 -14.37 -5.69 13.56
C TYR A 81 -14.97 -5.17 13.84
N ARG A 82 -15.37 -5.16 14.31
CA ARG A 82 -15.82 -5.07 14.48
C ARG A 82 -16.44 -4.67 14.50
N SER A 83 -16.65 -4.59 14.73
CA SER A 83 -16.97 -4.64 14.59
C SER A 83 -17.11 -4.58 14.44
#